data_25a1c6afde202a177b852ca8bdfcfc20
#
_entry.id   25a1c6afde202a177b852ca8bdfcfc20
#
_cell.length_a   1.000
_cell.length_b   1.000
_cell.length_c   1.000
_cell.angle_alpha   90.00
_cell.angle_beta   90.00
_cell.angle_gamma   90.00
#
_symmetry.space_group_name_H-M   'P 1'
#
loop_
_entity.id
_entity.type
_entity.pdbx_description
1 polymer ?
#
loop_
_entity_poly.entity_id
_entity_poly.type
_entity_poly.pdbx_seq_one_letter_code
_entity_poly.pdbx_strand_id
1 'polypeptide(L)'
;MAYAQGNRRGGFKLLPILLFGGYFLWYWFSNQSAVPLTGRTQLVDITRDQEMALGLQAYREVLTQEKVVGQGRLNDQVRQIAVRLIEAVRKLDPKADPGFDWEVNVIESQQANAFAMPGGKIAVYTGILPITANTDGLAAVMGHEIAHAIARHGAERMA
;
A
#
# COMPACT_ATOMS: atom_id res chain seq x y z
N MET A 1 -12.46 -51.30 -51.93
CA MET A 1 -12.87 -50.52 -50.70
C MET A 1 -11.72 -49.58 -50.34
N ALA A 2 -11.88 -48.30 -50.67
CA ALA A 2 -10.88 -47.30 -50.39
C ALA A 2 -11.34 -46.46 -49.22
N TYR A 3 -10.62 -46.49 -48.10
CA TYR A 3 -10.86 -45.64 -46.93
C TYR A 3 -10.29 -44.25 -47.22
N ALA A 4 -11.16 -43.25 -47.35
CA ALA A 4 -10.79 -41.84 -47.40
C ALA A 4 -10.36 -41.38 -46.00
N GLN A 5 -9.09 -41.11 -45.81
CA GLN A 5 -8.58 -40.40 -44.61
C GLN A 5 -8.98 -38.92 -44.68
N GLY A 6 -9.93 -38.55 -43.86
CA GLY A 6 -10.31 -37.14 -43.65
C GLY A 6 -9.20 -36.42 -42.91
N ASN A 7 -8.49 -35.58 -43.66
CA ASN A 7 -7.48 -34.64 -43.12
C ASN A 7 -8.15 -33.54 -42.32
N ARG A 8 -8.29 -33.77 -40.99
CA ARG A 8 -8.72 -32.72 -40.04
C ARG A 8 -7.56 -31.73 -39.83
N ARG A 9 -7.46 -30.76 -40.72
CA ARG A 9 -6.66 -29.56 -40.47
C ARG A 9 -7.30 -28.84 -39.30
N GLY A 10 -6.74 -29.01 -38.09
CA GLY A 10 -7.05 -28.21 -36.92
C GLY A 10 -6.68 -26.78 -37.22
N GLY A 11 -7.63 -25.97 -37.66
CA GLY A 11 -7.45 -24.54 -37.83
C GLY A 11 -7.14 -23.94 -36.46
N PHE A 12 -5.95 -23.40 -36.31
CA PHE A 12 -5.55 -22.66 -35.12
C PHE A 12 -6.52 -21.46 -34.98
N LYS A 13 -7.34 -21.49 -33.93
CA LYS A 13 -8.36 -20.44 -33.72
C LYS A 13 -7.66 -19.20 -33.19
N LEU A 14 -7.24 -18.32 -34.11
CA LEU A 14 -6.58 -17.03 -33.80
C LEU A 14 -7.47 -16.09 -32.98
N LEU A 15 -8.79 -16.16 -33.15
CA LEU A 15 -9.74 -15.24 -32.50
C LEU A 15 -9.64 -15.26 -30.97
N PRO A 16 -9.64 -16.40 -30.25
CA PRO A 16 -9.44 -16.42 -28.81
C PRO A 16 -8.10 -15.82 -28.38
N ILE A 17 -7.02 -16.08 -29.12
CA ILE A 17 -5.70 -15.55 -28.83
C ILE A 17 -5.67 -14.03 -28.95
N LEU A 18 -6.30 -13.47 -29.99
CA LEU A 18 -6.41 -12.03 -30.18
C LEU A 18 -7.25 -11.37 -29.08
N LEU A 19 -8.38 -12.00 -28.67
CA LEU A 19 -9.22 -11.50 -27.58
C LEU A 19 -8.51 -11.52 -26.23
N PHE A 20 -7.84 -12.64 -25.89
CA PHE A 20 -7.07 -12.73 -24.65
C PHE A 20 -5.85 -11.81 -24.65
N GLY A 21 -5.12 -11.73 -25.76
CA GLY A 21 -3.99 -10.83 -25.93
C GLY A 21 -4.40 -9.35 -25.84
N GLY A 22 -5.51 -8.98 -26.49
CA GLY A 22 -6.07 -7.64 -26.42
C GLY A 22 -6.55 -7.27 -25.01
N TYR A 23 -7.25 -8.19 -24.34
CA TYR A 23 -7.67 -8.01 -22.96
C TYR A 23 -6.48 -7.87 -22.02
N PHE A 24 -5.46 -8.72 -22.15
CA PHE A 24 -4.26 -8.67 -21.31
C PHE A 24 -3.49 -7.35 -21.48
N LEU A 25 -3.32 -6.88 -22.71
CA LEU A 25 -2.69 -5.59 -23.01
C LEU A 25 -3.51 -4.43 -22.43
N TRP A 26 -4.82 -4.44 -22.63
CA TRP A 26 -5.70 -3.44 -22.05
C TRP A 26 -5.63 -3.43 -20.53
N TYR A 27 -5.70 -4.60 -19.88
CA TYR A 27 -5.55 -4.76 -18.43
C TYR A 27 -4.20 -4.22 -17.94
N TRP A 28 -3.10 -4.60 -18.62
CA TRP A 28 -1.76 -4.15 -18.27
C TRP A 28 -1.64 -2.62 -18.32
N PHE A 29 -2.07 -1.99 -19.42
CA PHE A 29 -1.98 -0.54 -19.55
C PHE A 29 -2.95 0.22 -18.65
N SER A 30 -4.14 -0.32 -18.38
CA SER A 30 -5.16 0.34 -17.55
C SER A 30 -4.82 0.35 -16.07
N ASN A 31 -4.04 -0.63 -15.60
CA ASN A 31 -3.72 -0.79 -14.18
C ASN A 31 -2.31 -0.31 -13.79
N GLN A 32 -1.62 0.36 -14.70
CA GLN A 32 -0.35 0.98 -14.36
C GLN A 32 -0.56 2.30 -13.60
N SER A 33 0.20 2.46 -12.50
CA SER A 33 0.25 3.71 -11.77
C SER A 33 1.70 4.13 -11.50
N ALA A 34 1.97 5.42 -11.57
CA ALA A 34 3.27 5.95 -11.22
C ALA A 34 3.39 6.13 -9.71
N VAL A 35 4.49 5.65 -9.15
CA VAL A 35 4.81 5.86 -7.73
C VAL A 35 5.18 7.32 -7.53
N PRO A 36 4.50 8.06 -6.66
CA PRO A 36 4.89 9.42 -6.30
C PRO A 36 6.35 9.48 -5.82
N LEU A 37 7.02 10.58 -6.04
CA LEU A 37 8.42 10.84 -5.73
C LEU A 37 9.45 10.11 -6.60
N THR A 38 9.21 8.86 -6.99
CA THR A 38 10.17 8.06 -7.77
C THR A 38 9.80 7.92 -9.24
N GLY A 39 8.52 8.12 -9.59
CA GLY A 39 8.00 7.93 -10.95
C GLY A 39 8.00 6.48 -11.44
N ARG A 40 8.36 5.50 -10.59
CA ARG A 40 8.33 4.08 -10.96
C ARG A 40 6.91 3.63 -11.30
N THR A 41 6.72 2.94 -12.41
CA THR A 41 5.44 2.33 -12.77
C THR A 41 5.23 1.01 -12.03
N GLN A 42 4.01 0.79 -11.58
CA GLN A 42 3.60 -0.45 -10.92
C GLN A 42 2.20 -0.87 -11.39
N LEU A 43 1.92 -2.17 -11.31
CA LEU A 43 0.60 -2.72 -11.60
C LEU A 43 -0.25 -2.72 -10.32
N VAL A 44 -1.42 -2.08 -10.37
CA VAL A 44 -2.38 -2.00 -9.27
C VAL A 44 -3.77 -2.30 -9.78
N ASP A 45 -4.40 -3.35 -9.26
CA ASP A 45 -5.70 -3.87 -9.70
C ASP A 45 -6.88 -3.39 -8.86
N ILE A 46 -6.63 -2.57 -7.86
CA ILE A 46 -7.67 -1.99 -7.00
C ILE A 46 -7.70 -0.48 -7.10
N THR A 47 -8.90 0.09 -7.00
CA THR A 47 -9.06 1.54 -6.95
C THR A 47 -8.54 2.12 -5.64
N ARG A 48 -8.24 3.42 -5.62
CA ARG A 48 -7.81 4.10 -4.38
C ARG A 48 -8.88 4.02 -3.29
N ASP A 49 -10.14 4.13 -3.65
CA ASP A 49 -11.24 4.04 -2.68
C ASP A 49 -11.35 2.65 -2.06
N GLN A 50 -11.19 1.61 -2.87
CA GLN A 50 -11.14 0.23 -2.38
C GLN A 50 -9.92 0.00 -1.48
N GLU A 51 -8.76 0.50 -1.87
CA GLU A 51 -7.53 0.44 -1.10
C GLU A 51 -7.69 1.12 0.28
N MET A 52 -8.25 2.33 0.29
CA MET A 52 -8.50 3.07 1.53
C MET A 52 -9.52 2.36 2.43
N ALA A 53 -10.58 1.80 1.86
CA ALA A 53 -11.59 1.05 2.60
C ALA A 53 -11.02 -0.22 3.24
N LEU A 54 -10.23 -0.99 2.50
CA LEU A 54 -9.54 -2.19 3.02
C LEU A 54 -8.50 -1.84 4.09
N GLY A 55 -7.72 -0.78 3.87
CA GLY A 55 -6.76 -0.29 4.84
C GLY A 55 -7.42 0.14 6.16
N LEU A 56 -8.53 0.87 6.08
CA LEU A 56 -9.30 1.29 7.24
C LEU A 56 -9.90 0.10 8.00
N GLN A 57 -10.46 -0.86 7.28
CA GLN A 57 -11.03 -2.07 7.89
C GLN A 57 -9.96 -2.88 8.64
N ALA A 58 -8.83 -3.16 7.99
CA ALA A 58 -7.72 -3.88 8.60
C ALA A 58 -7.13 -3.14 9.81
N TYR A 59 -7.01 -1.82 9.72
CA TYR A 59 -6.51 -0.98 10.82
C TYR A 59 -7.44 -1.00 12.04
N ARG A 60 -8.73 -0.87 11.83
CA ARG A 60 -9.73 -0.94 12.91
C ARG A 60 -9.71 -2.30 13.60
N GLU A 61 -9.54 -3.38 12.84
CA GLU A 61 -9.41 -4.72 13.39
C GLU A 61 -8.19 -4.84 14.33
N VAL A 62 -7.03 -4.32 13.92
CA VAL A 62 -5.84 -4.25 14.77
C VAL A 62 -6.13 -3.45 16.05
N LEU A 63 -6.74 -2.27 15.95
CA LEU A 63 -7.05 -1.42 17.10
C LEU A 63 -8.03 -2.06 18.08
N THR A 64 -8.90 -2.97 17.63
CA THR A 64 -9.81 -3.70 18.53
C THR A 64 -9.14 -4.85 19.26
N GLN A 65 -8.08 -5.42 18.71
CA GLN A 65 -7.34 -6.54 19.27
C GLN A 65 -6.18 -6.12 20.17
N GLU A 66 -5.70 -4.88 20.03
CA GLU A 66 -4.50 -4.37 20.66
C GLU A 66 -4.81 -3.29 21.70
N LYS A 67 -3.89 -3.08 22.63
CA LYS A 67 -4.01 -2.01 23.64
C LYS A 67 -3.51 -0.69 23.07
N VAL A 68 -4.43 0.19 22.70
CA VAL A 68 -4.14 1.52 22.17
C VAL A 68 -3.82 2.50 23.31
N VAL A 69 -2.69 3.22 23.15
CA VAL A 69 -2.32 4.32 24.04
C VAL A 69 -2.98 5.61 23.52
N GLY A 70 -4.16 5.94 24.08
CA GLY A 70 -4.98 7.05 23.58
C GLY A 70 -4.47 8.44 23.92
N GLN A 71 -3.68 8.58 24.99
CA GLN A 71 -3.21 9.87 25.51
C GLN A 71 -1.82 9.75 26.12
N GLY A 72 -1.13 10.90 26.24
CA GLY A 72 0.13 11.01 26.92
C GLY A 72 1.27 11.49 26.01
N ARG A 73 2.40 11.82 26.65
CA ARG A 73 3.55 12.43 26.01
C ARG A 73 4.08 11.65 24.78
N LEU A 74 4.09 10.34 24.85
CA LEU A 74 4.54 9.48 23.75
C LEU A 74 3.61 9.57 22.54
N ASN A 75 2.30 9.52 22.78
CA ASN A 75 1.30 9.65 21.73
C ASN A 75 1.41 11.00 21.02
N ASP A 76 1.58 12.08 21.79
CA ASP A 76 1.75 13.43 21.26
C ASP A 76 3.05 13.55 20.42
N GLN A 77 4.14 12.96 20.89
CA GLN A 77 5.42 12.93 20.19
C GLN A 77 5.32 12.20 18.84
N VAL A 78 4.72 11.02 18.83
CA VAL A 78 4.52 10.22 17.62
C VAL A 78 3.65 10.98 16.61
N ARG A 79 2.57 11.61 17.07
CA ARG A 79 1.70 12.43 16.21
C ARG A 79 2.43 13.63 15.62
N GLN A 80 3.23 14.34 16.40
CA GLN A 80 4.03 15.48 15.92
C GLN A 80 5.03 15.05 14.85
N ILE A 81 5.69 13.90 15.03
CA ILE A 81 6.60 13.36 14.02
C ILE A 81 5.83 13.06 12.72
N ALA A 82 4.68 12.38 12.81
CA ALA A 82 3.86 12.06 11.64
C ALA A 82 3.44 13.33 10.88
N VAL A 83 2.94 14.34 11.56
CA VAL A 83 2.54 15.61 10.94
C VAL A 83 3.70 16.24 10.18
N ARG A 84 4.88 16.34 10.80
CA ARG A 84 6.07 16.92 10.16
C ARG A 84 6.52 16.15 8.93
N LEU A 85 6.47 14.82 8.97
CA LEU A 85 6.84 13.97 7.84
C LEU A 85 5.85 14.12 6.67
N ILE A 86 4.55 14.12 6.97
CA ILE A 86 3.50 14.30 5.95
C ILE A 86 3.59 15.69 5.31
N GLU A 87 3.80 16.74 6.12
CA GLU A 87 4.01 18.09 5.60
C GLU A 87 5.27 18.19 4.71
N ALA A 88 6.36 17.50 5.08
CA ALA A 88 7.57 17.46 4.27
C ALA A 88 7.31 16.78 2.92
N VAL A 89 6.58 15.68 2.91
CA VAL A 89 6.17 14.99 1.67
C VAL A 89 5.35 15.91 0.77
N ARG A 90 4.34 16.59 1.32
CA ARG A 90 3.49 17.52 0.58
C ARG A 90 4.26 18.72 -0.01
N LYS A 91 5.32 19.14 0.66
CA LYS A 91 6.22 20.20 0.15
C LYS A 91 7.12 19.69 -0.99
N LEU A 92 7.59 18.46 -0.91
CA LEU A 92 8.45 17.86 -1.94
C LEU A 92 7.66 17.53 -3.21
N ASP A 93 6.49 16.95 -3.05
CA ASP A 93 5.58 16.62 -4.15
C ASP A 93 4.12 16.76 -3.68
N PRO A 94 3.44 17.86 -4.07
CA PRO A 94 2.03 18.08 -3.69
C PRO A 94 1.07 16.98 -4.19
N LYS A 95 1.49 16.17 -5.17
CA LYS A 95 0.70 15.06 -5.72
C LYS A 95 0.99 13.73 -5.02
N ALA A 96 2.00 13.66 -4.17
CA ALA A 96 2.38 12.43 -3.47
C ALA A 96 1.31 12.00 -2.45
N ASP A 97 0.68 12.98 -1.78
CA ASP A 97 -0.45 12.72 -0.88
C ASP A 97 -1.78 12.89 -1.64
N PRO A 98 -2.45 11.80 -1.98
CA PRO A 98 -3.70 11.87 -2.75
C PRO A 98 -4.92 12.24 -1.89
N GLY A 99 -4.74 12.87 -0.74
CA GLY A 99 -5.81 13.19 0.20
C GLY A 99 -6.12 12.03 1.15
N PHE A 100 -5.10 11.29 1.59
CA PHE A 100 -5.26 10.27 2.61
C PHE A 100 -5.81 10.87 3.91
N ASP A 101 -6.69 10.12 4.54
CA ASP A 101 -7.16 10.39 5.91
C ASP A 101 -6.14 9.81 6.90
N TRP A 102 -5.07 10.59 7.15
CA TRP A 102 -3.96 10.18 7.99
C TRP A 102 -4.41 10.01 9.44
N GLU A 103 -4.13 8.84 9.98
CA GLU A 103 -4.39 8.49 11.37
C GLU A 103 -3.18 7.77 11.95
N VAL A 104 -2.77 8.15 13.16
CA VAL A 104 -1.62 7.57 13.85
C VAL A 104 -2.05 7.14 15.24
N ASN A 105 -1.81 5.89 15.57
CA ASN A 105 -2.02 5.36 16.92
C ASN A 105 -0.77 4.68 17.46
N VAL A 106 -0.57 4.80 18.76
CA VAL A 106 0.46 4.08 19.51
C VAL A 106 -0.17 2.86 20.15
N ILE A 107 0.46 1.71 20.00
CA ILE A 107 0.02 0.43 20.56
C ILE A 107 1.01 0.00 21.64
N GLU A 108 0.51 -0.27 22.85
CA GLU A 108 1.31 -0.81 23.93
C GLU A 108 1.56 -2.29 23.69
N SER A 109 2.81 -2.62 23.33
CA SER A 109 3.23 -4.00 23.09
C SER A 109 4.75 -4.08 23.20
N GLN A 110 5.28 -5.23 23.62
CA GLN A 110 6.71 -5.51 23.60
C GLN A 110 7.24 -5.82 22.19
N GLN A 111 6.35 -6.01 21.25
CA GLN A 111 6.70 -6.27 19.87
C GLN A 111 7.38 -5.05 19.23
N ALA A 112 8.55 -5.25 18.64
CA ALA A 112 9.27 -4.22 17.91
C ALA A 112 8.68 -4.08 16.50
N ASN A 113 7.68 -3.23 16.35
CA ASN A 113 6.95 -3.07 15.10
C ASN A 113 6.46 -1.64 14.89
N ALA A 114 6.35 -1.26 13.64
CA ALA A 114 5.57 -0.12 13.15
C ALA A 114 5.07 -0.48 11.76
N PHE A 115 3.91 0.00 11.37
CA PHE A 115 3.39 -0.23 10.02
C PHE A 115 2.47 0.90 9.57
N ALA A 116 2.34 1.05 8.25
CA ALA A 116 1.31 1.87 7.63
C ALA A 116 0.41 0.99 6.77
N MET A 117 -0.90 1.13 6.97
CA MET A 117 -1.92 0.54 6.13
C MET A 117 -2.25 1.48 4.95
N PRO A 118 -2.74 0.94 3.83
CA PRO A 118 -3.25 1.75 2.73
C PRO A 118 -4.25 2.81 3.22
N GLY A 119 -4.18 4.01 2.64
CA GLY A 119 -5.04 5.12 3.02
C GLY A 119 -4.47 6.01 4.14
N GLY A 120 -3.24 5.73 4.62
CA GLY A 120 -2.54 6.59 5.58
C GLY A 120 -2.80 6.22 7.04
N LYS A 121 -3.14 4.98 7.35
CA LYS A 121 -3.34 4.49 8.71
C LYS A 121 -2.04 3.92 9.28
N ILE A 122 -1.50 4.55 10.33
CA ILE A 122 -0.18 4.24 10.90
C ILE A 122 -0.33 3.73 12.33
N ALA A 123 0.39 2.68 12.66
CA ALA A 123 0.54 2.19 14.01
C ALA A 123 2.01 2.10 14.41
N VAL A 124 2.33 2.51 15.62
CA VAL A 124 3.65 2.42 16.22
C VAL A 124 3.55 1.65 17.53
N TYR A 125 4.25 0.53 17.60
CA TYR A 125 4.31 -0.31 18.79
C TYR A 125 5.37 0.21 19.75
N THR A 126 5.07 0.27 21.04
CA THR A 126 6.01 0.77 22.05
C THR A 126 7.30 -0.05 22.13
N GLY A 127 7.25 -1.32 21.75
CA GLY A 127 8.42 -2.21 21.70
C GLY A 127 9.49 -1.80 20.68
N ILE A 128 9.17 -0.90 19.73
CA ILE A 128 10.18 -0.39 18.79
C ILE A 128 11.06 0.72 19.39
N LEU A 129 10.59 1.39 20.44
CA LEU A 129 11.25 2.56 21.01
C LEU A 129 12.68 2.29 21.52
N PRO A 130 12.98 1.16 22.17
CA PRO A 130 14.36 0.83 22.56
C PRO A 130 15.30 0.67 21.35
N ILE A 131 14.77 0.25 20.21
CA ILE A 131 15.54 0.04 18.97
C ILE A 131 15.79 1.35 18.24
N THR A 132 14.81 2.24 18.20
CA THR A 132 14.93 3.56 17.56
C THR A 132 15.80 4.53 18.38
N ALA A 133 15.99 4.25 19.64
CA ALA A 133 16.83 4.94 20.62
C ALA A 133 16.44 6.42 20.88
N ASN A 134 16.02 7.18 19.87
CA ASN A 134 15.70 8.60 19.97
C ASN A 134 14.62 9.03 18.95
N THR A 135 14.29 10.32 18.99
CA THR A 135 13.28 10.91 18.08
C THR A 135 13.65 10.78 16.61
N ASP A 136 14.94 10.93 16.27
CA ASP A 136 15.39 10.86 14.87
C ASP A 136 15.28 9.42 14.34
N GLY A 137 15.63 8.41 15.14
CA GLY A 137 15.44 7.01 14.79
C GLY A 137 13.96 6.65 14.61
N LEU A 138 13.11 7.15 15.48
CA LEU A 138 11.66 6.96 15.35
C LEU A 138 11.10 7.66 14.09
N ALA A 139 11.55 8.87 13.80
CA ALA A 139 11.17 9.59 12.59
C ALA A 139 11.63 8.85 11.32
N ALA A 140 12.81 8.23 11.33
CA ALA A 140 13.29 7.43 10.20
C ALA A 140 12.39 6.22 9.94
N VAL A 141 12.01 5.48 10.98
CA VAL A 141 11.08 4.34 10.85
C VAL A 141 9.71 4.80 10.36
N MET A 142 9.14 5.84 10.96
CA MET A 142 7.84 6.37 10.56
C MET A 142 7.86 6.91 9.13
N GLY A 143 8.94 7.56 8.72
CA GLY A 143 9.14 8.05 7.35
C GLY A 143 9.16 6.89 6.34
N HIS A 144 9.78 5.78 6.70
CA HIS A 144 9.78 4.57 5.89
C HIS A 144 8.35 4.02 5.69
N GLU A 145 7.57 3.92 6.77
CA GLU A 145 6.18 3.45 6.70
C GLU A 145 5.27 4.41 5.92
N ILE A 146 5.43 5.72 6.09
CA ILE A 146 4.70 6.73 5.31
C ILE A 146 5.03 6.59 3.82
N ALA A 147 6.30 6.38 3.47
CA ALA A 147 6.72 6.15 2.09
C ALA A 147 6.07 4.89 1.48
N HIS A 148 5.93 3.81 2.25
CA HIS A 148 5.22 2.61 1.81
C HIS A 148 3.74 2.87 1.52
N ALA A 149 3.05 3.66 2.35
CA ALA A 149 1.66 4.04 2.12
C ALA A 149 1.49 4.88 0.84
N ILE A 150 2.35 5.89 0.66
CA ILE A 150 2.34 6.79 -0.50
C ILE A 150 2.64 6.02 -1.79
N ALA A 151 3.63 5.14 -1.77
CA ALA A 151 4.02 4.31 -2.91
C ALA A 151 2.99 3.21 -3.24
N ARG A 152 1.95 3.04 -2.43
CA ARG A 152 0.91 2.01 -2.61
C ARG A 152 1.46 0.59 -2.64
N HIS A 153 2.55 0.32 -1.93
CA HIS A 153 3.14 -1.01 -1.89
C HIS A 153 2.18 -2.10 -1.37
N GLY A 154 1.22 -1.72 -0.51
CA GLY A 154 0.16 -2.60 -0.07
C GLY A 154 -0.76 -3.02 -1.22
N ALA A 155 -1.19 -2.08 -2.05
CA ALA A 155 -2.03 -2.33 -3.22
C ALA A 155 -1.28 -3.14 -4.29
N GLU A 156 -0.01 -2.83 -4.55
CA GLU A 156 0.83 -3.60 -5.48
C GLU A 156 0.97 -5.07 -5.07
N ARG A 157 1.06 -5.36 -3.77
CA ARG A 157 1.12 -6.73 -3.25
C ARG A 157 -0.21 -7.49 -3.32
N MET A 158 -1.33 -6.77 -3.31
CA MET A 158 -2.66 -7.36 -3.42
C MET A 158 -3.09 -7.61 -4.89
N ALA A 159 -2.44 -6.95 -5.82
CA ALA A 159 -2.68 -7.16 -7.25
C ALA A 159 -1.96 -8.40 -7.77
#